data_bc7cb6f76832a0f7acc513a19bccdf77
#
_entry.id   bc7cb6f76832a0f7acc513a19bccdf77
#
_cell.length_a   1.000
_cell.length_b   1.000
_cell.length_c   1.000
_cell.angle_alpha   90.00
_cell.angle_beta   90.00
_cell.angle_gamma   90.00
#
_symmetry.space_group_name_H-M   'P 1'
#
loop_
_entity.id
_entity.type
_entity.pdbx_description
1 polymer ?
#
loop_
_entity_poly.entity_id
_entity_poly.type
_entity_poly.pdbx_seq_one_letter_code
_entity_poly.pdbx_strand_id
1 'polypeptide(L)'
;MDGIEMVKNIREVDGETIILFTTGLTSPKDLKAGYAAGANNYIKKPFIPEELDAHIHSLIQLKAGKRSENASSQIKLGRYTLDADHASLKDTQQGGEKMLTAREAKILELLAVNKNEVVRREAVLSRFWGVEDKDYFASRSLDVFIKKIRTALEDEPAVELKTIRGVGFKLIAE
;
A
#
# COMPACT_ATOMS: atom_id res chain seq x y z
N MET A 1 -10.43 -1.72 24.34
CA MET A 1 -9.53 -1.52 23.17
C MET A 1 -10.25 -2.05 21.96
N ASP A 2 -10.52 -1.22 20.99
CA ASP A 2 -11.09 -1.65 19.73
C ASP A 2 -10.01 -2.12 18.74
N GLY A 3 -10.42 -2.78 17.64
CA GLY A 3 -9.45 -3.31 16.67
C GLY A 3 -8.61 -2.24 15.99
N ILE A 4 -9.12 -1.03 15.84
CA ILE A 4 -8.41 0.09 15.20
C ILE A 4 -7.30 0.60 16.14
N GLU A 5 -7.59 0.72 17.42
CA GLU A 5 -6.63 1.09 18.45
C GLU A 5 -5.51 0.04 18.57
N MET A 6 -5.88 -1.25 18.54
CA MET A 6 -4.91 -2.34 18.53
C MET A 6 -3.97 -2.26 17.34
N VAL A 7 -4.47 -2.01 16.14
CA VAL A 7 -3.62 -1.87 14.94
C VAL A 7 -2.69 -0.67 15.04
N LYS A 8 -3.13 0.46 15.56
CA LYS A 8 -2.26 1.63 15.78
C LYS A 8 -1.10 1.27 16.70
N ASN A 9 -1.39 0.64 17.84
CA ASN A 9 -0.36 0.24 18.80
C ASN A 9 0.65 -0.76 18.20
N ILE A 10 0.16 -1.72 17.38
CA ILE A 10 1.07 -2.62 16.65
C ILE A 10 1.95 -1.83 15.70
N ARG A 11 1.41 -0.87 14.96
CA ARG A 11 2.16 -0.08 13.98
C ARG A 11 3.20 0.87 14.59
N GLU A 12 3.07 1.24 15.85
CA GLU A 12 4.11 1.99 16.58
C GLU A 12 5.40 1.19 16.77
N VAL A 13 5.31 -0.14 16.84
CA VAL A 13 6.45 -1.03 17.11
C VAL A 13 6.78 -1.95 15.94
N ASP A 14 5.84 -2.20 15.04
CA ASP A 14 5.97 -3.14 13.92
C ASP A 14 5.23 -2.64 12.68
N GLY A 15 6.00 -2.14 11.71
CA GLY A 15 5.48 -1.73 10.40
C GLY A 15 5.32 -2.88 9.40
N GLU A 16 5.94 -4.05 9.65
CA GLU A 16 6.07 -5.13 8.67
C GLU A 16 5.02 -6.23 8.79
N THR A 17 4.50 -6.47 9.99
CA THR A 17 3.47 -7.50 10.19
C THR A 17 2.25 -7.20 9.35
N ILE A 18 1.79 -8.20 8.58
CA ILE A 18 0.58 -8.09 7.78
C ILE A 18 -0.63 -8.18 8.71
N ILE A 19 -1.48 -7.15 8.64
CA ILE A 19 -2.71 -7.06 9.43
C ILE A 19 -3.91 -7.12 8.51
N LEU A 20 -4.77 -8.12 8.74
CA LEU A 20 -6.02 -8.33 8.05
C LEU A 20 -7.18 -8.09 9.02
N PHE A 21 -8.06 -7.14 8.73
CA PHE A 21 -9.27 -6.93 9.48
C PHE A 21 -10.40 -7.86 9.00
N THR A 22 -11.08 -8.50 9.96
CA THR A 22 -12.36 -9.17 9.72
C THR A 22 -13.44 -8.49 10.55
N THR A 23 -14.52 -8.00 9.92
CA THR A 23 -15.50 -7.16 10.63
C THR A 23 -16.89 -7.23 10.03
N GLY A 24 -17.89 -7.06 10.92
CA GLY A 24 -19.28 -6.84 10.52
C GLY A 24 -19.63 -5.37 10.23
N LEU A 25 -18.73 -4.44 10.56
CA LEU A 25 -18.91 -3.02 10.28
C LEU A 25 -18.65 -2.77 8.79
N THR A 26 -19.63 -2.16 8.13
CA THR A 26 -19.62 -1.98 6.67
C THR A 26 -19.65 -0.53 6.24
N SER A 27 -19.56 0.40 7.21
CA SER A 27 -19.59 1.81 6.87
C SER A 27 -18.29 2.23 6.17
N PRO A 28 -18.35 3.11 5.16
CA PRO A 28 -17.16 3.65 4.51
C PRO A 28 -16.21 4.37 5.48
N LYS A 29 -16.74 4.88 6.59
CA LYS A 29 -15.98 5.56 7.64
C LYS A 29 -15.10 4.59 8.42
N ASP A 30 -15.66 3.44 8.82
CA ASP A 30 -14.94 2.41 9.58
C ASP A 30 -13.84 1.77 8.74
N LEU A 31 -14.12 1.52 7.46
CA LEU A 31 -13.15 1.02 6.51
C LEU A 31 -11.95 1.97 6.38
N LYS A 32 -12.21 3.26 6.16
CA LYS A 32 -11.16 4.27 6.09
C LYS A 32 -10.34 4.34 7.36
N ALA A 33 -10.98 4.24 8.52
CA ALA A 33 -10.32 4.27 9.81
C ALA A 33 -9.38 3.06 10.01
N GLY A 34 -9.81 1.85 9.61
CA GLY A 34 -8.98 0.63 9.68
C GLY A 34 -7.74 0.71 8.79
N TYR A 35 -7.88 1.15 7.53
CA TYR A 35 -6.74 1.36 6.65
C TYR A 35 -5.85 2.53 7.09
N ALA A 36 -6.44 3.61 7.58
CA ALA A 36 -5.69 4.72 8.14
C ALA A 36 -4.86 4.31 9.36
N ALA A 37 -5.36 3.36 10.15
CA ALA A 37 -4.62 2.77 11.27
C ALA A 37 -3.43 1.90 10.85
N GLY A 38 -3.39 1.44 9.59
CA GLY A 38 -2.27 0.64 9.06
C GLY A 38 -2.62 -0.82 8.70
N ALA A 39 -3.90 -1.16 8.61
CA ALA A 39 -4.31 -2.48 8.12
C ALA A 39 -3.90 -2.68 6.66
N ASN A 40 -3.55 -3.92 6.30
CA ASN A 40 -3.16 -4.29 4.94
C ASN A 40 -4.35 -4.73 4.11
N ASN A 41 -5.34 -5.33 4.73
CA ASN A 41 -6.55 -5.78 4.05
C ASN A 41 -7.74 -5.85 5.01
N TYR A 42 -8.93 -6.06 4.44
CA TYR A 42 -10.19 -6.00 5.14
C TYR A 42 -11.17 -7.01 4.54
N ILE A 43 -11.76 -7.87 5.38
CA ILE A 43 -12.77 -8.84 4.97
C ILE A 43 -14.06 -8.57 5.74
N LYS A 44 -15.15 -8.49 5.00
CA LYS A 44 -16.48 -8.30 5.56
C LYS A 44 -17.05 -9.61 6.11
N LYS A 45 -17.60 -9.60 7.32
CA LYS A 45 -18.40 -10.70 7.85
C LYS A 45 -19.86 -10.60 7.36
N PRO A 46 -20.51 -11.72 7.03
CA PRO A 46 -19.97 -13.09 6.99
C PRO A 46 -19.09 -13.32 5.77
N PHE A 47 -18.01 -14.11 5.90
CA PHE A 47 -17.14 -14.57 4.83
C PHE A 47 -17.03 -16.08 4.84
N ILE A 48 -16.72 -16.69 3.71
CA ILE A 48 -16.43 -18.12 3.61
C ILE A 48 -14.93 -18.37 3.80
N PRO A 49 -14.53 -19.57 4.27
CA PRO A 49 -13.11 -19.90 4.48
C PRO A 49 -12.23 -19.65 3.24
N GLU A 50 -12.76 -19.97 2.07
CA GLU A 50 -12.06 -19.83 0.79
C GLU A 50 -11.74 -18.36 0.47
N GLU A 51 -12.62 -17.43 0.84
CA GLU A 51 -12.39 -16.00 0.68
C GLU A 51 -11.26 -15.54 1.61
N LEU A 52 -11.26 -15.98 2.86
CA LEU A 52 -10.20 -15.68 3.82
C LEU A 52 -8.85 -16.23 3.33
N ASP A 53 -8.82 -17.48 2.85
CA ASP A 53 -7.61 -18.11 2.32
C ASP A 53 -7.07 -17.37 1.11
N ALA A 54 -7.92 -16.96 0.18
CA ALA A 54 -7.52 -16.16 -0.99
C ALA A 54 -6.86 -14.82 -0.57
N HIS A 55 -7.45 -14.13 0.40
CA HIS A 55 -6.88 -12.89 0.94
C HIS A 55 -5.53 -13.12 1.64
N ILE A 56 -5.42 -14.18 2.45
CA ILE A 56 -4.18 -14.56 3.14
C ILE A 56 -3.09 -14.91 2.11
N HIS A 57 -3.41 -15.77 1.12
CA HIS A 57 -2.46 -16.14 0.08
C HIS A 57 -1.97 -14.93 -0.72
N SER A 58 -2.88 -14.04 -1.12
CA SER A 58 -2.52 -12.79 -1.81
C SER A 58 -1.57 -11.93 -0.97
N LEU A 59 -1.82 -11.80 0.33
CA LEU A 59 -0.98 -11.04 1.26
C LEU A 59 0.39 -11.69 1.49
N ILE A 60 0.43 -13.03 1.60
CA ILE A 60 1.69 -13.80 1.75
C ILE A 60 2.52 -13.71 0.47
N GLN A 61 1.91 -13.84 -0.71
CA GLN A 61 2.62 -13.70 -1.99
C GLN A 61 3.21 -12.29 -2.16
N LEU A 62 2.52 -11.27 -1.70
CA LEU A 62 3.06 -9.91 -1.66
C LEU A 62 4.31 -9.82 -0.78
N LYS A 63 4.39 -10.60 0.31
CA LYS A 63 5.56 -10.67 1.19
C LYS A 63 6.62 -11.66 0.67
N ALA A 64 6.21 -12.77 0.07
CA ALA A 64 7.09 -13.84 -0.42
C ALA A 64 7.63 -13.62 -1.83
N GLY A 65 7.03 -12.73 -2.63
CA GLY A 65 7.51 -12.38 -3.98
C GLY A 65 8.89 -11.74 -4.01
N LYS A 66 9.67 -11.86 -2.92
CA LYS A 66 10.98 -11.29 -2.70
C LYS A 66 11.92 -12.12 -1.84
N ARG A 67 12.08 -13.38 -2.17
CA ARG A 67 13.35 -14.05 -1.97
C ARG A 67 13.92 -14.48 -3.32
N SER A 68 14.04 -13.55 -4.23
CA SER A 68 15.03 -13.62 -5.29
C SER A 68 16.28 -12.96 -4.75
N GLU A 69 17.23 -13.77 -4.35
CA GLU A 69 18.60 -13.36 -4.10
C GLU A 69 19.11 -12.62 -5.33
N ASN A 70 19.22 -11.32 -5.23
CA ASN A 70 20.18 -10.41 -5.82
C ASN A 70 19.55 -9.04 -6.09
N ALA A 71 20.13 -8.06 -5.41
CA ALA A 71 19.85 -6.65 -5.45
C ALA A 71 18.55 -6.25 -4.73
N SER A 72 18.69 -5.68 -3.54
CA SER A 72 17.68 -4.79 -2.98
C SER A 72 17.24 -3.84 -4.07
N SER A 73 15.97 -3.90 -4.50
CA SER A 73 15.45 -3.02 -5.54
C SER A 73 15.30 -1.61 -4.97
N GLN A 74 16.43 -0.93 -4.80
CA GLN A 74 16.47 0.45 -4.41
C GLN A 74 16.11 1.30 -5.63
N ILE A 75 14.96 1.95 -5.56
CA ILE A 75 14.48 2.79 -6.65
C ILE A 75 14.64 4.25 -6.25
N LYS A 76 15.40 5.00 -7.06
CA LYS A 76 15.60 6.43 -6.84
C LYS A 76 14.36 7.21 -7.27
N LEU A 77 13.88 8.07 -6.37
CA LEU A 77 12.74 8.95 -6.53
C LEU A 77 13.12 10.35 -6.03
N GLY A 78 13.67 11.18 -6.92
CA GLY A 78 14.23 12.46 -6.53
C GLY A 78 15.35 12.29 -5.49
N ARG A 79 15.24 12.96 -4.33
CA ARG A 79 16.17 12.78 -3.20
C ARG A 79 15.93 11.51 -2.39
N TYR A 80 14.76 10.86 -2.56
CA TYR A 80 14.46 9.62 -1.87
C TYR A 80 14.96 8.39 -2.60
N THR A 81 15.36 7.40 -1.84
CA THR A 81 15.58 6.03 -2.32
C THR A 81 14.55 5.12 -1.65
N LEU A 82 13.67 4.53 -2.45
CA LEU A 82 12.71 3.54 -1.99
C LEU A 82 13.42 2.20 -1.83
N ASP A 83 13.40 1.65 -0.62
CA ASP A 83 13.68 0.26 -0.33
C ASP A 83 12.34 -0.44 -0.09
N ALA A 84 11.82 -1.08 -1.13
CA ALA A 84 10.49 -1.69 -1.06
C ALA A 84 10.48 -2.99 -0.24
N ASP A 85 11.63 -3.59 0.04
CA ASP A 85 11.75 -4.80 0.86
C ASP A 85 11.72 -4.49 2.35
N HIS A 86 12.35 -3.40 2.74
CA HIS A 86 12.33 -2.88 4.10
C HIS A 86 11.22 -1.84 4.32
N ALA A 87 10.36 -1.63 3.31
CA ALA A 87 9.26 -0.67 3.35
C ALA A 87 9.70 0.73 3.82
N SER A 88 10.81 1.22 3.30
CA SER A 88 11.38 2.50 3.71
C SER A 88 11.69 3.44 2.54
N LEU A 89 11.60 4.73 2.81
CA LEU A 89 12.04 5.82 1.96
C LEU A 89 13.21 6.53 2.66
N LYS A 90 14.42 6.33 2.17
CA LYS A 90 15.64 6.98 2.70
C LYS A 90 15.89 8.31 1.99
N ASP A 91 16.00 9.38 2.77
CA ASP A 91 16.42 10.68 2.25
C ASP A 91 17.94 10.71 2.08
N THR A 92 18.42 10.77 0.84
CA THR A 92 19.83 10.75 0.51
C THR A 92 20.53 12.11 0.65
N GLN A 93 19.75 13.20 0.83
CA GLN A 93 20.30 14.55 0.94
C GLN A 93 20.33 15.05 2.39
N GLN A 94 19.26 14.83 3.14
CA GLN A 94 19.14 15.35 4.50
C GLN A 94 19.42 14.30 5.59
N GLY A 95 19.55 13.04 5.20
CA GLY A 95 19.74 11.93 6.13
C GLY A 95 18.50 11.73 6.99
N GLY A 96 17.65 10.83 6.60
CA GLY A 96 16.43 10.47 7.32
C GLY A 96 15.77 9.29 6.63
N GLU A 97 14.86 8.65 7.34
CA GLU A 97 14.13 7.50 6.82
C GLU A 97 12.66 7.62 7.20
N LYS A 98 11.78 7.53 6.21
CA LYS A 98 10.34 7.44 6.41
C LYS A 98 9.92 5.99 6.27
N MET A 99 9.30 5.42 7.31
CA MET A 99 8.77 4.06 7.25
C MET A 99 7.40 4.05 6.57
N LEU A 100 7.25 3.12 5.66
CA LEU A 100 5.99 2.82 4.98
C LEU A 100 5.41 1.51 5.53
N THR A 101 4.14 1.27 5.33
CA THR A 101 3.63 -0.10 5.47
C THR A 101 4.05 -0.94 4.27
N ALA A 102 4.13 -2.26 4.43
CA ALA A 102 4.50 -3.17 3.34
C ALA A 102 3.63 -2.96 2.09
N ARG A 103 2.32 -2.66 2.25
CA ARG A 103 1.41 -2.39 1.15
C ARG A 103 1.71 -1.06 0.46
N GLU A 104 2.00 0.00 1.20
CA GLU A 104 2.38 1.31 0.64
C GLU A 104 3.66 1.19 -0.17
N ALA A 105 4.69 0.52 0.38
CA ALA A 105 5.96 0.31 -0.31
C ALA A 105 5.79 -0.46 -1.62
N LYS A 106 4.98 -1.52 -1.63
CA LYS A 106 4.74 -2.32 -2.84
C LYS A 106 3.92 -1.60 -3.91
N ILE A 107 2.92 -0.81 -3.50
CA ILE A 107 2.17 0.04 -4.44
C ILE A 107 3.12 1.10 -5.02
N LEU A 108 3.92 1.75 -4.17
CA LEU A 108 4.89 2.74 -4.63
C LEU A 108 5.96 2.13 -5.55
N GLU A 109 6.44 0.91 -5.26
CA GLU A 109 7.36 0.17 -6.13
C GLU A 109 6.75 -0.06 -7.52
N LEU A 110 5.50 -0.52 -7.60
CA LEU A 110 4.80 -0.71 -8.86
C LEU A 110 4.72 0.59 -9.67
N LEU A 111 4.40 1.70 -9.01
CA LEU A 111 4.32 3.01 -9.65
C LEU A 111 5.70 3.53 -10.07
N ALA A 112 6.73 3.29 -9.28
CA ALA A 112 8.09 3.74 -9.52
C ALA A 112 8.79 2.98 -10.66
N VAL A 113 8.53 1.68 -10.79
CA VAL A 113 9.00 0.88 -11.93
C VAL A 113 8.36 1.35 -13.23
N ASN A 114 7.12 1.84 -13.18
CA ASN A 114 6.39 2.40 -14.30
C ASN A 114 6.35 3.94 -14.26
N LYS A 115 7.42 4.58 -13.75
CA LYS A 115 7.46 6.04 -13.65
C LYS A 115 7.23 6.69 -15.02
N ASN A 116 6.52 7.82 -14.99
CA ASN A 116 6.12 8.58 -16.18
C ASN A 116 5.11 7.88 -17.11
N GLU A 117 4.62 6.70 -16.73
CA GLU A 117 3.52 6.00 -17.40
C GLU A 117 2.26 5.97 -16.52
N VAL A 118 1.12 5.70 -17.15
CA VAL A 118 -0.15 5.55 -16.40
C VAL A 118 -0.35 4.10 -16.01
N VAL A 119 -0.31 3.83 -14.72
CA VAL A 119 -0.69 2.52 -14.16
C VAL A 119 -2.20 2.52 -13.94
N ARG A 120 -2.89 1.61 -14.62
CA ARG A 120 -4.34 1.49 -14.53
C ARG A 120 -4.79 1.08 -13.13
N ARG A 121 -5.91 1.66 -12.69
CA ARG A 121 -6.51 1.35 -11.38
C ARG A 121 -6.80 -0.14 -11.23
N GLU A 122 -7.39 -0.75 -12.25
CA GLU A 122 -7.71 -2.18 -12.28
C GLU A 122 -6.46 -3.04 -12.09
N ALA A 123 -5.34 -2.66 -12.71
CA ALA A 123 -4.09 -3.40 -12.58
C ALA A 123 -3.56 -3.38 -11.13
N VAL A 124 -3.70 -2.24 -10.44
CA VAL A 124 -3.33 -2.12 -9.03
C VAL A 124 -4.27 -2.96 -8.15
N LEU A 125 -5.58 -2.87 -8.38
CA LEU A 125 -6.59 -3.62 -7.63
C LEU A 125 -6.44 -5.12 -7.82
N SER A 126 -6.28 -5.58 -9.05
CA SER A 126 -6.06 -7.01 -9.34
C SER A 126 -4.78 -7.53 -8.68
N ARG A 127 -3.67 -6.77 -8.77
CA ARG A 127 -2.38 -7.18 -8.22
C ARG A 127 -2.37 -7.25 -6.69
N PHE A 128 -3.02 -6.30 -6.01
CA PHE A 128 -2.90 -6.13 -4.56
C PHE A 128 -4.12 -6.58 -3.76
N TRP A 129 -5.27 -6.70 -4.38
CA TRP A 129 -6.52 -7.16 -3.73
C TRP A 129 -7.10 -8.40 -4.39
N GLY A 130 -6.61 -8.82 -5.57
CA GLY A 130 -7.13 -9.97 -6.30
C GLY A 130 -8.56 -9.76 -6.84
N VAL A 131 -8.99 -8.51 -6.97
CA VAL A 131 -10.35 -8.12 -7.34
C VAL A 131 -10.37 -7.27 -8.61
N GLU A 132 -11.52 -7.26 -9.29
CA GLU A 132 -11.78 -6.35 -10.40
C GLU A 132 -12.12 -4.94 -9.90
N ASP A 133 -12.09 -3.95 -10.81
CA ASP A 133 -12.30 -2.52 -10.50
C ASP A 133 -13.66 -2.20 -9.84
N LYS A 134 -14.64 -3.06 -9.99
CA LYS A 134 -16.00 -2.87 -9.43
C LYS A 134 -16.09 -3.09 -7.92
N ASP A 135 -15.05 -3.59 -7.27
CA ASP A 135 -15.07 -3.73 -5.81
C ASP A 135 -14.94 -2.36 -5.14
N TYR A 136 -16.05 -1.90 -4.57
CA TYR A 136 -16.12 -0.61 -3.90
C TYR A 136 -15.14 -0.49 -2.73
N PHE A 137 -14.97 -1.56 -1.95
CA PHE A 137 -14.14 -1.53 -0.75
C PHE A 137 -12.64 -1.51 -1.10
N ALA A 138 -12.23 -2.37 -2.02
CA ALA A 138 -10.86 -2.38 -2.53
C ALA A 138 -10.51 -1.04 -3.19
N SER A 139 -11.42 -0.48 -3.96
CA SER A 139 -11.27 0.81 -4.63
C SER A 139 -11.07 1.96 -3.62
N ARG A 140 -11.86 2.00 -2.54
CA ARG A 140 -11.71 3.00 -1.46
C ARG A 140 -10.43 2.80 -0.65
N SER A 141 -10.04 1.55 -0.45
CA SER A 141 -8.79 1.20 0.22
C SER A 141 -7.60 1.73 -0.56
N LEU A 142 -7.58 1.49 -1.87
CA LEU A 142 -6.53 2.00 -2.75
C LEU A 142 -6.42 3.53 -2.67
N ASP A 143 -7.53 4.26 -2.62
CA ASP A 143 -7.51 5.72 -2.47
C ASP A 143 -6.81 6.18 -1.18
N VAL A 144 -6.98 5.42 -0.08
CA VAL A 144 -6.29 5.70 1.19
C VAL A 144 -4.78 5.48 1.05
N PHE A 145 -4.36 4.38 0.43
CA PHE A 145 -2.93 4.11 0.21
C PHE A 145 -2.29 5.15 -0.71
N ILE A 146 -2.96 5.52 -1.80
CA ILE A 146 -2.47 6.58 -2.71
C ILE A 146 -2.32 7.91 -1.98
N LYS A 147 -3.27 8.26 -1.09
CA LYS A 147 -3.15 9.47 -0.27
C LYS A 147 -1.94 9.42 0.66
N LYS A 148 -1.72 8.30 1.36
CA LYS A 148 -0.58 8.12 2.26
C LYS A 148 0.77 8.19 1.51
N ILE A 149 0.86 7.51 0.37
CA ILE A 149 2.06 7.58 -0.47
C ILE A 149 2.32 9.01 -0.93
N ARG A 150 1.28 9.77 -1.33
CA ARG A 150 1.41 11.17 -1.71
C ARG A 150 1.94 12.01 -0.55
N THR A 151 1.41 11.82 0.66
CA THR A 151 1.91 12.51 1.86
C THR A 151 3.37 12.13 2.17
N ALA A 152 3.76 10.88 1.99
CA ALA A 152 5.16 10.48 2.20
C ALA A 152 6.15 11.15 1.22
N LEU A 153 5.67 11.53 0.03
CA LEU A 153 6.47 12.16 -1.03
C LEU A 153 6.30 13.69 -1.12
N GLU A 154 5.44 14.30 -0.28
CA GLU A 154 5.03 15.71 -0.43
C GLU A 154 6.20 16.72 -0.34
N ASP A 155 7.27 16.37 0.37
CA ASP A 155 8.45 17.24 0.54
C ASP A 155 9.43 17.14 -0.65
N GLU A 156 9.15 16.29 -1.65
CA GLU A 156 10.03 16.09 -2.81
C GLU A 156 9.37 16.63 -4.09
N PRO A 157 9.71 17.88 -4.47
CA PRO A 157 9.07 18.53 -5.62
C PRO A 157 9.40 17.88 -6.96
N ALA A 158 10.50 17.09 -7.04
CA ALA A 158 10.85 16.34 -8.25
C ALA A 158 10.02 15.07 -8.45
N VAL A 159 9.16 14.73 -7.49
CA VAL A 159 8.31 13.53 -7.53
C VAL A 159 6.85 13.92 -7.31
N GLU A 160 6.00 13.62 -8.26
CA GLU A 160 4.56 13.93 -8.17
C GLU A 160 3.71 12.70 -8.47
N LEU A 161 2.84 12.31 -7.54
CA LEU A 161 1.85 11.23 -7.75
C LEU A 161 0.50 11.81 -8.16
N LYS A 162 0.20 11.75 -9.46
CA LYS A 162 -1.07 12.20 -10.06
C LYS A 162 -2.12 11.11 -10.11
N THR A 163 -3.37 11.50 -9.88
CA THR A 163 -4.54 10.67 -10.18
C THR A 163 -5.10 11.08 -11.56
N ILE A 164 -5.14 10.14 -12.47
CA ILE A 164 -5.79 10.31 -13.78
C ILE A 164 -7.21 9.79 -13.63
N ARG A 165 -8.16 10.74 -13.55
CA ARG A 165 -9.57 10.44 -13.25
C ARG A 165 -10.13 9.39 -14.22
N GLY A 166 -10.76 8.35 -13.67
CA GLY A 166 -11.37 7.27 -14.45
C GLY A 166 -10.38 6.30 -15.11
N VAL A 167 -9.05 6.48 -14.91
CA VAL A 167 -8.04 5.63 -15.55
C VAL A 167 -7.09 5.00 -14.52
N GLY A 168 -6.43 5.79 -13.67
CA GLY A 168 -5.46 5.25 -12.74
C GLY A 168 -4.53 6.30 -12.15
N PHE A 169 -3.26 5.96 -12.01
CA PHE A 169 -2.26 6.78 -11.33
C PHE A 169 -1.01 6.92 -12.19
N LYS A 170 -0.36 8.06 -12.09
CA LYS A 170 0.92 8.32 -12.74
C LYS A 170 1.89 8.91 -11.73
N LEU A 171 3.01 8.22 -11.51
CA LEU A 171 4.12 8.76 -10.75
C LEU A 171 5.06 9.47 -11.71
N ILE A 172 5.22 10.77 -11.53
CA ILE A 172 6.16 11.59 -12.30
C ILE A 172 7.41 11.71 -11.45
N ALA A 173 8.53 11.31 -11.98
CA ALA A 173 9.85 11.46 -11.35
C ALA A 173 10.93 11.56 -12.42
N GLU A 174 11.91 12.40 -12.16
CA GLU A 174 13.14 12.51 -12.95
C GLU A 174 14.15 11.42 -12.60
#